data_e574c0f7b8a18af0de0b136c327aca2b
#
_entry.id   e574c0f7b8a18af0de0b136c327aca2b
#
_cell.length_a   1.000
_cell.length_b   1.000
_cell.length_c   1.000
_cell.angle_alpha   90.00
_cell.angle_beta   90.00
_cell.angle_gamma   90.00
#
_symmetry.space_group_name_H-M   'P 1'
#
loop_
_entity.id
_entity.type
_entity.pdbx_description
1 polymer ?
#
loop_
_entity_poly.entity_id
_entity_poly.type
_entity_poly.pdbx_seq_one_letter_code
_entity_poly.pdbx_strand_id
1 'polypeptide(L)'
;MSVKNIAKNKKAWHEYNILEKYEGGIVLYGSEVKAIRENKVNINEAYVRFIERELVIIGMHIGKYSNEGYSSHEALRDRKLLLHRKELVKLKKMVEEKGKTLIPLSLYFNRGKIKIEFALAKGKKLWDKRKSKMDKDIKRQLERNMKQFRK
;
A
#
# COMPACT_ATOMS: atom_id res chain seq x y z
N MET A 1 -13.18 -5.41 -17.35
CA MET A 1 -12.13 -4.51 -17.23
C MET A 1 -11.23 -4.72 -16.08
N SER A 2 -10.04 -4.91 -16.45
CA SER A 2 -9.04 -5.46 -15.55
C SER A 2 -8.39 -4.41 -14.67
N VAL A 3 -8.33 -4.70 -13.40
CA VAL A 3 -7.43 -4.06 -12.47
C VAL A 3 -6.05 -4.69 -12.67
N LYS A 4 -5.06 -3.86 -12.98
CA LYS A 4 -3.68 -4.31 -13.16
C LYS A 4 -2.85 -3.87 -11.95
N ASN A 5 -2.41 -4.82 -11.14
CA ASN A 5 -1.54 -4.53 -10.00
C ASN A 5 -0.16 -4.07 -10.47
N ILE A 6 0.33 -3.00 -9.84
CA ILE A 6 1.64 -2.41 -10.13
C ILE A 6 2.61 -2.74 -9.00
N ALA A 7 2.21 -2.52 -7.76
CA ALA A 7 3.06 -2.73 -6.59
C ALA A 7 2.21 -3.21 -5.41
N LYS A 8 2.79 -4.05 -4.57
CA LYS A 8 2.17 -4.55 -3.34
C LYS A 8 3.11 -4.33 -2.17
N ASN A 9 2.53 -4.00 -1.01
CA ASN A 9 3.28 -3.89 0.24
C ASN A 9 3.29 -5.26 0.92
N LYS A 10 4.34 -6.02 0.68
CA LYS A 10 4.47 -7.39 1.19
C LYS A 10 4.61 -7.44 2.71
N LYS A 11 5.15 -6.39 3.32
CA LYS A 11 5.36 -6.32 4.78
C LYS A 11 4.09 -6.03 5.56
N ALA A 12 3.09 -5.41 4.92
CA ALA A 12 1.89 -4.92 5.59
C ALA A 12 1.15 -6.01 6.37
N TRP A 13 0.93 -7.16 5.74
CA TRP A 13 0.20 -8.27 6.33
C TRP A 13 0.98 -8.98 7.44
N HIS A 14 2.29 -8.87 7.41
CA HIS A 14 3.16 -9.46 8.45
C HIS A 14 3.27 -8.55 9.68
N GLU A 15 3.41 -7.26 9.47
CA GLU A 15 3.68 -6.28 10.53
C GLU A 15 2.42 -5.68 11.17
N TYR A 16 1.29 -5.74 10.47
CA TYR A 16 0.06 -5.07 10.89
C TYR A 16 -1.16 -5.99 10.84
N ASN A 17 -2.09 -5.75 11.77
CA ASN A 17 -3.43 -6.29 11.68
C ASN A 17 -4.28 -5.30 10.87
N ILE A 18 -4.78 -5.74 9.72
CA ILE A 18 -5.57 -4.91 8.81
C ILE A 18 -7.01 -4.85 9.34
N LEU A 19 -7.47 -3.66 9.67
CA LEU A 19 -8.80 -3.44 10.25
C LEU A 19 -9.84 -3.10 9.20
N GLU A 20 -9.53 -2.15 8.30
CA GLU A 20 -10.46 -1.69 7.29
C GLU A 20 -9.67 -1.20 6.07
N LYS A 21 -10.15 -1.51 4.87
CA LYS A 21 -9.49 -1.15 3.61
C LYS A 21 -10.21 0.01 2.94
N TYR A 22 -9.44 0.86 2.27
CA TYR A 22 -9.91 2.02 1.51
C TYR A 22 -9.23 2.09 0.17
N GLU A 23 -9.91 2.70 -0.80
CA GLU A 23 -9.34 3.01 -2.11
C GLU A 23 -9.35 4.52 -2.31
N GLY A 24 -8.26 5.06 -2.83
CA GLY A 24 -8.16 6.47 -3.16
C GLY A 24 -7.43 6.72 -4.46
N GLY A 25 -7.60 7.91 -5.00
CA GLY A 25 -6.75 8.42 -6.08
C GLY A 25 -5.46 8.98 -5.49
N ILE A 26 -4.50 9.26 -6.35
CA ILE A 26 -3.22 9.84 -5.95
C ILE A 26 -2.84 10.96 -6.92
N VAL A 27 -2.37 12.08 -6.39
CA VAL A 27 -1.93 13.23 -7.20
C VAL A 27 -0.49 12.99 -7.63
N LEU A 28 -0.28 12.83 -8.93
CA LEU A 28 1.02 12.51 -9.51
C LEU A 28 1.41 13.50 -10.60
N TYR A 29 2.71 13.71 -10.77
CA TYR A 29 3.26 14.40 -11.94
C TYR A 29 3.30 13.44 -13.14
N GLY A 30 3.35 14.01 -14.35
CA GLY A 30 3.43 13.19 -15.57
C GLY A 30 4.63 12.26 -15.59
N SER A 31 5.81 12.71 -15.12
CA SER A 31 7.00 11.88 -15.02
C SER A 31 6.83 10.72 -14.03
N GLU A 32 6.09 10.93 -12.96
CA GLU A 32 5.78 9.88 -11.99
C GLU A 32 4.86 8.80 -12.58
N VAL A 33 3.84 9.22 -13.33
CA VAL A 33 2.93 8.29 -14.02
C VAL A 33 3.70 7.41 -15.00
N LYS A 34 4.61 8.03 -15.78
CA LYS A 34 5.44 7.30 -16.74
C LYS A 34 6.37 6.30 -16.05
N ALA A 35 6.99 6.70 -14.95
CA ALA A 35 7.86 5.82 -14.15
C ALA A 35 7.06 4.64 -13.56
N ILE A 36 5.86 4.89 -13.08
CA ILE A 36 4.97 3.84 -12.56
C ILE A 36 4.61 2.83 -13.65
N ARG A 37 4.36 3.29 -14.88
CA ARG A 37 4.12 2.39 -16.01
C ARG A 37 5.32 1.51 -16.33
N GLU A 38 6.52 1.96 -16.00
CA GLU A 38 7.76 1.17 -16.10
C GLU A 38 8.03 0.32 -14.86
N ASN A 39 7.09 0.23 -13.93
CA ASN A 39 7.19 -0.50 -12.67
C ASN A 39 8.32 0.01 -11.73
N LYS A 40 8.69 1.28 -11.86
CA LYS A 40 9.73 1.91 -11.02
C LYS A 40 9.14 2.53 -9.77
N VAL A 41 8.41 1.74 -9.00
CA VAL A 41 7.73 2.21 -7.79
C VAL A 41 7.86 1.18 -6.67
N ASN A 42 8.04 1.67 -5.44
CA ASN A 42 8.13 0.83 -4.25
C ASN A 42 7.33 1.48 -3.11
N ILE A 43 6.43 0.74 -2.52
CA ILE A 43 5.57 1.21 -1.42
C ILE A 43 5.85 0.49 -0.10
N ASN A 44 6.85 -0.38 -0.03
CA ASN A 44 7.10 -1.20 1.16
C ASN A 44 7.41 -0.39 2.41
N GLU A 45 8.09 0.74 2.28
CA GLU A 45 8.44 1.62 3.39
C GLU A 45 7.52 2.83 3.50
N ALA A 46 6.46 2.87 2.71
CA ALA A 46 5.53 3.98 2.71
C ALA A 46 4.50 3.88 3.82
N TYR A 47 4.01 5.01 4.24
CA TYR A 47 2.90 5.12 5.18
C TYR A 47 2.02 6.31 4.81
N VAL A 48 0.80 6.32 5.31
CA VAL A 48 -0.18 7.37 5.04
C VAL A 48 -0.50 8.10 6.33
N ARG A 49 -0.56 9.43 6.26
CA ARG A 49 -0.90 10.24 7.43
C ARG A 49 -1.65 11.50 7.02
N PHE A 50 -2.35 12.10 7.97
CA PHE A 50 -2.93 13.42 7.78
C PHE A 50 -1.89 14.48 8.04
N ILE A 51 -1.75 15.41 7.08
CA ILE A 51 -0.97 16.64 7.24
C ILE A 51 -2.00 17.75 7.11
N GLU A 52 -2.27 18.44 8.22
CA GLU A 52 -3.36 19.40 8.33
C GLU A 52 -4.70 18.69 8.05
N ARG A 53 -5.37 18.99 6.95
CA ARG A 53 -6.65 18.39 6.58
C ARG A 53 -6.53 17.43 5.39
N GLU A 54 -5.32 17.24 4.89
CA GLU A 54 -5.06 16.44 3.72
C GLU A 54 -4.46 15.08 4.08
N LEU A 55 -4.86 14.07 3.34
CA LEU A 55 -4.30 12.73 3.46
C LEU A 55 -3.12 12.62 2.50
N VAL A 56 -1.95 12.23 3.00
CA VAL A 56 -0.70 12.23 2.25
C VAL A 56 0.01 10.88 2.43
N ILE A 57 0.55 10.34 1.33
CA ILE A 57 1.44 9.17 1.40
C ILE A 57 2.89 9.64 1.44
N ILE A 58 3.64 9.10 2.39
CA ILE A 58 5.03 9.46 2.68
C ILE A 58 5.89 8.21 2.51
N GLY A 59 7.08 8.37 1.94
CA GLY A 59 8.03 7.27 1.78
C GLY A 59 7.75 6.37 0.58
N MET A 60 6.83 6.75 -0.31
CA MET A 60 6.62 6.06 -1.57
C MET A 60 7.70 6.44 -2.55
N HIS A 61 8.51 5.48 -2.96
CA HIS A 61 9.59 5.69 -3.91
C HIS A 61 9.09 5.51 -5.34
N ILE A 62 9.24 6.55 -6.16
CA ILE A 62 9.01 6.49 -7.60
C ILE A 62 10.30 6.89 -8.29
N GLY A 63 10.91 5.93 -9.00
CA GLY A 63 12.19 6.13 -9.68
C GLY A 63 12.07 7.06 -10.89
N LYS A 64 13.19 7.31 -11.51
CA LYS A 64 13.24 8.17 -12.70
C LYS A 64 12.66 7.48 -13.91
N TYR A 65 11.87 8.22 -14.68
CA TYR A 65 11.39 7.78 -15.98
C TYR A 65 12.58 7.73 -16.96
N SER A 66 12.71 6.64 -17.71
CA SER A 66 13.88 6.39 -18.56
C SER A 66 14.16 7.45 -19.63
N ASN A 67 13.11 8.11 -20.13
CA ASN A 67 13.20 9.19 -21.12
C ASN A 67 12.89 10.56 -20.52
N GLU A 68 13.16 10.76 -19.22
CA GLU A 68 12.91 12.05 -18.63
C GLU A 68 13.84 13.12 -19.18
N GLY A 69 13.26 14.27 -19.59
CA GLY A 69 14.01 15.42 -20.04
C GLY A 69 14.32 16.37 -18.87
N TYR A 70 13.99 17.64 -19.05
CA TYR A 70 14.21 18.65 -18.02
C TYR A 70 13.23 18.55 -16.85
N SER A 71 12.12 17.84 -17.02
CA SER A 71 11.11 17.65 -15.99
C SER A 71 11.36 16.35 -15.26
N SER A 72 11.98 16.44 -14.09
CA SER A 72 12.17 15.30 -13.21
C SER A 72 11.36 15.51 -11.91
N HIS A 73 11.22 14.46 -11.13
CA HIS A 73 10.56 14.50 -9.84
C HIS A 73 11.48 13.95 -8.76
N GLU A 74 11.25 14.34 -7.52
CA GLU A 74 11.91 13.71 -6.38
C GLU A 74 11.34 12.32 -6.15
N ALA A 75 12.21 11.33 -6.00
CA ALA A 75 11.81 9.93 -5.82
C ALA A 75 10.90 9.72 -4.60
N LEU A 76 11.18 10.42 -3.52
CA LEU A 76 10.46 10.29 -2.25
C LEU A 76 9.54 11.49 -1.95
N ARG A 77 9.06 12.17 -2.96
CA ARG A 77 8.15 13.29 -2.80
C ARG A 77 6.88 12.85 -2.07
N ASP A 78 6.41 13.67 -1.12
CA ASP A 78 5.11 13.44 -0.48
C ASP A 78 3.99 13.65 -1.49
N ARG A 79 3.02 12.76 -1.53
CA ARG A 79 1.94 12.78 -2.52
C ARG A 79 0.58 12.75 -1.84
N LYS A 80 -0.28 13.63 -2.30
CA LYS A 80 -1.64 13.74 -1.77
C LYS A 80 -2.51 12.60 -2.29
N LEU A 81 -3.30 12.02 -1.39
CA LEU A 81 -4.33 11.04 -1.74
C LEU A 81 -5.68 11.73 -1.86
N LEU A 82 -6.50 11.23 -2.78
CA LEU A 82 -7.83 11.78 -3.07
C LEU A 82 -8.91 10.80 -2.63
N LEU A 83 -9.74 11.24 -1.68
CA LEU A 83 -10.90 10.51 -1.20
C LEU A 83 -12.09 11.46 -1.14
N HIS A 84 -13.29 10.88 -1.01
CA HIS A 84 -14.49 11.66 -0.74
C HIS A 84 -14.39 12.28 0.65
N ARG A 85 -14.95 13.49 0.78
CA ARG A 85 -14.90 14.23 2.05
C ARG A 85 -15.44 13.45 3.23
N LYS A 86 -16.51 12.68 3.02
CA LYS A 86 -17.11 11.84 4.06
C LYS A 86 -16.14 10.78 4.57
N GLU A 87 -15.37 10.18 3.66
CA GLU A 87 -14.35 9.19 4.01
C GLU A 87 -13.19 9.83 4.78
N LEU A 88 -12.76 11.02 4.36
CA LEU A 88 -11.69 11.76 5.06
C LEU A 88 -12.06 12.09 6.49
N VAL A 89 -13.28 12.57 6.72
CA VAL A 89 -13.78 12.91 8.06
C VAL A 89 -13.81 11.68 8.96
N LYS A 90 -14.32 10.57 8.43
CA LYS A 90 -14.40 9.30 9.16
C LYS A 90 -13.01 8.77 9.50
N LEU A 91 -12.09 8.75 8.53
CA LEU A 91 -10.73 8.28 8.72
C LEU A 91 -9.95 9.10 9.74
N LYS A 92 -10.11 10.42 9.73
CA LYS A 92 -9.42 11.30 10.68
C LYS A 92 -9.77 10.94 12.12
N LYS A 93 -11.03 10.68 12.40
CA LYS A 93 -11.48 10.25 13.72
C LYS A 93 -10.89 8.90 14.12
N MET A 94 -10.84 7.96 13.19
CA MET A 94 -10.34 6.61 13.44
C MET A 94 -8.83 6.59 13.68
N VAL A 95 -8.07 7.40 12.96
CA VAL A 95 -6.60 7.47 13.09
C VAL A 95 -6.18 8.11 14.42
N GLU A 96 -7.02 8.96 15.00
CA GLU A 96 -6.75 9.58 16.30
C GLU A 96 -6.77 8.55 17.45
N GLU A 97 -7.37 7.38 17.24
CA GLU A 97 -7.36 6.32 18.23
C GLU A 97 -5.95 5.74 18.40
N LYS A 98 -5.58 5.48 19.65
CA LYS A 98 -4.25 4.99 20.00
C LYS A 98 -3.91 3.66 19.32
N GLY A 99 -2.72 3.60 18.74
CA GLY A 99 -2.20 2.39 18.12
C GLY A 99 -2.66 2.12 16.70
N LYS A 100 -3.53 2.97 16.15
CA LYS A 100 -3.98 2.83 14.76
C LYS A 100 -3.16 3.71 13.82
N THR A 101 -2.91 3.19 12.63
CA THR A 101 -2.16 3.88 11.58
C THR A 101 -2.75 3.55 10.21
N LEU A 102 -2.35 4.30 9.19
CA LEU A 102 -2.74 4.03 7.81
C LEU A 102 -1.51 3.57 7.04
N ILE A 103 -1.65 2.46 6.32
CA ILE A 103 -0.56 1.89 5.53
C ILE A 103 -1.05 1.56 4.12
N PRO A 104 -0.22 1.77 3.08
CA PRO A 104 -0.59 1.36 1.74
C PRO A 104 -0.47 -0.15 1.61
N LEU A 105 -1.39 -0.76 0.88
CA LEU A 105 -1.41 -2.19 0.62
C LEU A 105 -1.01 -2.50 -0.82
N SER A 106 -1.56 -1.78 -1.78
CA SER A 106 -1.27 -1.99 -3.19
C SER A 106 -1.49 -0.74 -4.03
N LEU A 107 -0.78 -0.67 -5.13
CA LEU A 107 -0.93 0.34 -6.16
C LEU A 107 -1.33 -0.38 -7.45
N TYR A 108 -2.32 0.13 -8.17
CA TYR A 108 -2.85 -0.55 -9.36
C TYR A 108 -3.45 0.41 -10.36
N PHE A 109 -3.57 -0.04 -11.62
CA PHE A 109 -4.36 0.65 -12.63
C PHE A 109 -5.79 0.12 -12.59
N ASN A 110 -6.74 1.04 -12.58
CA ASN A 110 -8.15 0.72 -12.70
C ASN A 110 -8.74 1.65 -13.77
N ARG A 111 -9.14 1.10 -14.91
CA ARG A 111 -9.65 1.86 -16.05
C ARG A 111 -8.70 2.99 -16.49
N GLY A 112 -7.39 2.71 -16.55
CA GLY A 112 -6.38 3.66 -16.96
C GLY A 112 -5.97 4.69 -15.90
N LYS A 113 -6.61 4.67 -14.73
CA LYS A 113 -6.28 5.56 -13.62
C LYS A 113 -5.47 4.82 -12.56
N ILE A 114 -4.49 5.50 -11.99
CA ILE A 114 -3.70 4.94 -10.90
C ILE A 114 -4.46 5.14 -9.59
N LYS A 115 -4.73 4.03 -8.92
CA LYS A 115 -5.42 3.99 -7.65
C LYS A 115 -4.54 3.33 -6.59
N ILE A 116 -4.77 3.68 -5.35
CA ILE A 116 -4.06 3.10 -4.22
C ILE A 116 -5.06 2.47 -3.25
N GLU A 117 -4.81 1.22 -2.86
CA GLU A 117 -5.51 0.58 -1.75
C GLU A 117 -4.64 0.76 -0.51
N PHE A 118 -5.23 1.30 0.52
CA PHE A 118 -4.58 1.47 1.81
C PHE A 118 -5.53 1.03 2.91
N ALA A 119 -5.02 0.86 4.11
CA ALA A 119 -5.83 0.32 5.19
C ALA A 119 -5.57 1.02 6.51
N LEU A 120 -6.63 1.08 7.31
CA LEU A 120 -6.52 1.35 8.73
C LEU A 120 -5.99 0.07 9.37
N ALA A 121 -4.90 0.17 10.10
CA ALA A 121 -4.19 -0.98 10.63
C ALA A 121 -3.66 -0.72 12.04
N LYS A 122 -3.40 -1.80 12.75
CA LYS A 122 -2.80 -1.77 14.08
C LYS A 122 -1.54 -2.62 14.06
N GLY A 123 -0.44 -2.08 14.60
CA GLY A 123 0.82 -2.82 14.65
C GLY A 123 0.68 -4.12 15.43
N LYS A 124 1.21 -5.20 14.89
CA LYS A 124 1.24 -6.50 15.57
C LYS A 124 2.27 -6.49 16.69
N LYS A 125 1.90 -7.06 17.82
CA LYS A 125 2.86 -7.35 18.88
C LYS A 125 3.76 -8.50 18.43
N LEU A 126 4.93 -8.62 19.03
CA LEU A 126 5.91 -9.63 18.63
C LEU A 126 5.35 -11.05 18.64
N TRP A 127 4.53 -11.40 19.62
CA TRP A 127 3.92 -12.72 19.69
C TRP A 127 2.89 -12.97 18.59
N ASP A 128 2.17 -11.94 18.13
CA ASP A 128 1.23 -12.01 17.00
C ASP A 128 1.97 -12.33 15.69
N LYS A 129 3.15 -11.73 15.50
CA LYS A 129 4.00 -12.00 14.34
C LYS A 129 4.48 -13.44 14.30
N ARG A 130 4.89 -13.95 15.44
CA ARG A 130 5.33 -15.36 15.59
C ARG A 130 4.20 -16.33 15.26
N LYS A 131 2.99 -16.06 15.77
CA LYS A 131 1.82 -16.88 15.50
C LYS A 131 1.47 -16.89 14.02
N SER A 132 1.45 -15.73 13.37
CA SER A 132 1.17 -15.61 11.92
C SER A 132 2.16 -16.42 11.08
N LYS A 133 3.44 -16.40 11.45
CA LYS A 133 4.48 -17.17 10.77
C LYS A 133 4.28 -18.67 10.96
N MET A 134 3.98 -19.11 12.16
CA MET A 134 3.69 -20.51 12.46
C MET A 134 2.49 -21.01 11.67
N ASP A 135 1.41 -20.25 11.62
CA ASP A 135 0.20 -20.60 10.88
C ASP A 135 0.49 -20.77 9.38
N LYS A 136 1.31 -19.89 8.80
CA LYS A 136 1.74 -20.01 7.41
C LYS A 136 2.57 -21.27 7.17
N ASP A 137 3.50 -21.58 8.06
CA ASP A 137 4.37 -22.74 7.93
C ASP A 137 3.57 -24.04 8.04
N ILE A 138 2.61 -24.12 8.95
CA ILE A 138 1.70 -25.26 9.10
C ILE A 138 0.88 -25.44 7.82
N LYS A 139 0.32 -24.36 7.29
CA LYS A 139 -0.46 -24.39 6.04
C LYS A 139 0.37 -24.91 4.87
N ARG A 140 1.60 -24.43 4.72
CA ARG A 140 2.51 -24.89 3.66
C ARG A 140 2.81 -26.39 3.77
N GLN A 141 3.03 -26.88 4.99
CA GLN A 141 3.32 -28.29 5.23
C GLN A 141 2.13 -29.18 4.90
N LEU A 142 0.92 -28.75 5.29
CA LEU A 142 -0.32 -29.45 4.93
C LEU A 142 -0.51 -29.53 3.41
N GLU A 143 -0.25 -28.45 2.70
CA GLU A 143 -0.33 -28.40 1.25
C GLU A 143 0.66 -29.37 0.58
N ARG A 144 1.89 -29.44 1.11
CA ARG A 144 2.91 -30.39 0.63
C ARG A 144 2.47 -31.84 0.84
N ASN A 145 1.94 -32.15 2.02
CA ASN A 145 1.45 -33.49 2.33
C ASN A 145 0.29 -33.89 1.41
N MET A 146 -0.64 -32.98 1.14
CA MET A 146 -1.73 -33.22 0.21
C MET A 146 -1.24 -33.52 -1.21
N LYS A 147 -0.21 -32.82 -1.68
CA LYS A 147 0.38 -33.04 -3.01
C LYS A 147 1.03 -34.43 -3.10
N GLN A 148 1.63 -34.93 -2.03
CA GLN A 148 2.22 -36.27 -1.98
C GLN A 148 1.15 -37.36 -2.09
N PHE A 149 -0.03 -37.15 -1.50
CA PHE A 149 -1.13 -38.12 -1.57
C PHE A 149 -1.83 -38.15 -2.93
N ARG A 150 -1.64 -37.14 -3.77
CA ARG A 150 -2.27 -37.06 -5.09
C ARG A 150 -1.47 -37.72 -6.22
N LYS A 151 -0.27 -38.22 -5.90
CA LYS A 151 0.54 -38.93 -6.94
C LYS A 151 0.10 -40.37 -7.07
#